data_55846b39de0059373ef95cb82beca993
#
_entry.id   55846b39de0059373ef95cb82beca993
#
_cell.length_a   1.000
_cell.length_b   1.000
_cell.length_c   1.000
_cell.angle_alpha   90.00
_cell.angle_beta   90.00
_cell.angle_gamma   90.00
#
_symmetry.space_group_name_H-M   'P 1'
#
loop_
_entity.id
_entity.type
_entity.pdbx_description
1 polymer ?
#
loop_
_entity_poly.entity_id
_entity_poly.type
_entity_poly.pdbx_seq_one_letter_code
_entity_poly.pdbx_strand_id
1 'polypeptide(L)'
;MTATIRKIRHGMYLFMLRVMSRFLPGSTHIAFVGSGSSRQLGQHIAALAPRKVLIVTDKALRELGITDKAVVGLLDAGVDCAWFDGVLPDPTFEQIEAGLAVQKSENCDMILAVGGGSVMDCAKIIAACATSDESPRDWVGLGKVNHELLPIYAIPTTAGTGSEGTAGAVVKDAATKAKSVMSGNGMLPKATALDASLMLGLPPHITAATGIDALTHAIEAYIGVWERGSRLEDGRIGVKLVFEHLVNAYSDGSNLRAREGMAMAAYYA
;
A
#
# COMPACT_ATOMS: atom_id res chain seq x y z
N MET A 1 -39.31 14.56 -3.69
CA MET A 1 -38.85 13.79 -2.50
C MET A 1 -38.40 14.79 -1.45
N THR A 2 -39.09 14.91 -0.33
CA THR A 2 -38.82 15.90 0.71
C THR A 2 -37.43 15.69 1.34
N ALA A 3 -36.78 16.77 1.80
CA ALA A 3 -35.47 16.72 2.47
C ALA A 3 -35.43 15.70 3.64
N THR A 4 -36.55 15.53 4.33
CA THR A 4 -36.72 14.58 5.42
C THR A 4 -36.61 13.13 4.95
N ILE A 5 -37.26 12.75 3.86
CA ILE A 5 -37.18 11.39 3.28
C ILE A 5 -35.74 11.07 2.84
N ARG A 6 -35.03 12.05 2.28
CA ARG A 6 -33.62 11.90 1.89
C ARG A 6 -32.70 11.67 3.10
N LYS A 7 -32.92 12.40 4.22
CA LYS A 7 -32.18 12.21 5.47
C LYS A 7 -32.43 10.81 6.10
N ILE A 8 -33.68 10.37 6.15
CA ILE A 8 -34.03 9.04 6.69
C ILE A 8 -33.38 7.93 5.85
N ARG A 9 -33.49 8.01 4.52
CA ARG A 9 -32.89 7.02 3.61
C ARG A 9 -31.38 6.99 3.74
N HIS A 10 -30.72 8.15 3.85
CA HIS A 10 -29.30 8.24 4.08
C HIS A 10 -28.90 7.66 5.45
N GLY A 11 -29.63 7.98 6.52
CA GLY A 11 -29.38 7.40 7.84
C GLY A 11 -29.54 5.88 7.89
N MET A 12 -30.54 5.33 7.19
CA MET A 12 -30.76 3.89 7.05
C MET A 12 -29.64 3.22 6.24
N TYR A 13 -29.19 3.83 5.17
CA TYR A 13 -28.04 3.38 4.38
C TYR A 13 -26.75 3.33 5.21
N LEU A 14 -26.45 4.39 5.95
CA LEU A 14 -25.31 4.43 6.86
C LEU A 14 -25.38 3.37 7.96
N PHE A 15 -26.58 3.17 8.52
CA PHE A 15 -26.81 2.11 9.52
C PHE A 15 -26.55 0.72 8.93
N MET A 16 -27.06 0.46 7.74
CA MET A 16 -26.84 -0.81 7.04
C MET A 16 -25.35 -1.05 6.76
N LEU A 17 -24.63 -0.05 6.28
CA LEU A 17 -23.19 -0.14 6.07
C LEU A 17 -22.42 -0.44 7.38
N ARG A 18 -22.80 0.20 8.49
CA ARG A 18 -22.22 -0.07 9.81
C ARG A 18 -22.46 -1.51 10.29
N VAL A 19 -23.65 -2.05 10.02
CA VAL A 19 -23.95 -3.43 10.35
C VAL A 19 -23.16 -4.38 9.49
N MET A 20 -23.11 -4.14 8.18
CA MET A 20 -22.34 -4.97 7.24
C MET A 20 -20.85 -4.97 7.55
N SER A 21 -20.27 -3.82 7.92
CA SER A 21 -18.84 -3.73 8.25
C SER A 21 -18.42 -4.61 9.44
N ARG A 22 -19.35 -4.95 10.34
CA ARG A 22 -19.08 -5.86 11.47
C ARG A 22 -18.97 -7.33 11.07
N PHE A 23 -19.50 -7.69 9.91
CA PHE A 23 -19.47 -9.05 9.38
C PHE A 23 -18.41 -9.25 8.30
N LEU A 24 -17.68 -8.21 7.96
CA LEU A 24 -16.53 -8.37 7.06
C LEU A 24 -15.46 -9.19 7.78
N PRO A 25 -14.98 -10.28 7.18
CA PRO A 25 -13.93 -11.08 7.78
C PRO A 25 -12.69 -10.19 7.97
N GLY A 26 -12.15 -10.20 9.19
CA GLY A 26 -10.86 -9.57 9.46
C GLY A 26 -9.80 -10.28 8.64
N SER A 27 -9.09 -9.55 7.80
CA SER A 27 -7.91 -10.07 7.12
C SER A 27 -6.73 -10.06 8.10
N THR A 28 -6.05 -11.19 8.23
CA THR A 28 -4.78 -11.24 8.96
C THR A 28 -3.71 -10.58 8.12
N HIS A 29 -3.11 -9.53 8.67
CA HIS A 29 -2.00 -8.81 8.08
C HIS A 29 -0.84 -8.80 9.09
N ILE A 30 0.37 -9.10 8.61
CA ILE A 30 1.57 -9.15 9.46
C ILE A 30 2.39 -7.90 9.17
N ALA A 31 2.76 -7.15 10.20
CA ALA A 31 3.68 -6.03 10.07
C ALA A 31 5.00 -6.34 10.80
N PHE A 32 6.10 -6.31 10.07
CA PHE A 32 7.45 -6.27 10.60
C PHE A 32 7.84 -4.80 10.79
N VAL A 33 8.24 -4.39 11.98
CA VAL A 33 8.44 -2.97 12.30
C VAL A 33 9.86 -2.72 12.82
N GLY A 34 10.44 -1.60 12.37
CA GLY A 34 11.76 -1.12 12.80
C GLY A 34 12.87 -1.35 11.78
N SER A 35 14.03 -0.81 12.06
CA SER A 35 15.21 -0.92 11.18
C SER A 35 15.60 -2.38 10.96
N GLY A 36 15.78 -2.77 9.69
CA GLY A 36 16.06 -4.15 9.28
C GLY A 36 14.84 -5.05 9.15
N SER A 37 13.61 -4.52 9.35
CA SER A 37 12.38 -5.28 9.15
C SER A 37 12.19 -5.72 7.71
N SER A 38 12.72 -4.98 6.73
CA SER A 38 12.75 -5.39 5.32
C SER A 38 13.51 -6.70 5.11
N ARG A 39 14.66 -6.88 5.80
CA ARG A 39 15.41 -8.15 5.77
C ARG A 39 14.60 -9.30 6.39
N GLN A 40 13.92 -9.05 7.50
CA GLN A 40 13.06 -10.06 8.14
C GLN A 40 11.90 -10.47 7.25
N LEU A 41 11.25 -9.51 6.58
CA LEU A 41 10.21 -9.81 5.59
C LEU A 41 10.76 -10.63 4.42
N GLY A 42 11.94 -10.30 3.90
CA GLY A 42 12.62 -11.09 2.85
C GLY A 42 12.85 -12.54 3.28
N GLN A 43 13.36 -12.75 4.51
CA GLN A 43 13.54 -14.09 5.08
C GLN A 43 12.20 -14.84 5.27
N HIS A 44 11.16 -14.12 5.69
CA HIS A 44 9.81 -14.69 5.80
C HIS A 44 9.28 -15.16 4.44
N ILE A 45 9.43 -14.34 3.39
CA ILE A 45 9.03 -14.71 2.02
C ILE A 45 9.86 -15.92 1.54
N ALA A 46 11.16 -15.93 1.77
CA ALA A 46 12.03 -17.04 1.40
C ALA A 46 11.61 -18.37 2.04
N ALA A 47 11.18 -18.32 3.31
CA ALA A 47 10.69 -19.50 4.03
C ALA A 47 9.39 -20.11 3.43
N LEU A 48 8.66 -19.36 2.61
CA LEU A 48 7.50 -19.83 1.86
C LEU A 48 7.88 -20.55 0.58
N ALA A 49 9.18 -20.63 0.25
CA ALA A 49 9.75 -21.30 -0.91
C ALA A 49 9.10 -20.90 -2.26
N PRO A 50 9.04 -19.58 -2.57
CA PRO A 50 8.54 -19.13 -3.87
C PRO A 50 9.43 -19.68 -5.01
N ARG A 51 8.85 -19.89 -6.18
CA ARG A 51 9.63 -20.19 -7.39
C ARG A 51 10.43 -18.97 -7.84
N LYS A 52 9.76 -17.84 -7.94
CA LYS A 52 10.36 -16.57 -8.31
C LYS A 52 9.49 -15.41 -7.80
N VAL A 53 10.11 -14.39 -7.24
CA VAL A 53 9.41 -13.20 -6.74
C VAL A 53 9.54 -12.06 -7.76
N LEU A 54 8.42 -11.45 -8.15
CA LEU A 54 8.46 -10.20 -8.91
C LEU A 54 8.65 -9.03 -7.95
N ILE A 55 9.76 -8.33 -8.10
CA ILE A 55 10.02 -7.06 -7.40
C ILE A 55 9.44 -5.92 -8.24
N VAL A 56 8.38 -5.28 -7.73
CA VAL A 56 7.77 -4.09 -8.35
C VAL A 56 8.29 -2.85 -7.64
N THR A 57 8.86 -1.91 -8.40
CA THR A 57 9.48 -0.70 -7.87
C THR A 57 9.45 0.43 -8.91
N ASP A 58 10.11 1.54 -8.63
CA ASP A 58 10.39 2.60 -9.58
C ASP A 58 11.89 2.74 -9.89
N LYS A 59 12.19 3.37 -11.02
CA LYS A 59 13.55 3.51 -11.52
C LYS A 59 14.45 4.30 -10.57
N ALA A 60 13.92 5.33 -9.91
CA ALA A 60 14.71 6.15 -8.99
C ALA A 60 15.18 5.37 -7.76
N LEU A 61 14.31 4.54 -7.19
CA LEU A 61 14.67 3.67 -6.05
C LEU A 61 15.70 2.61 -6.45
N ARG A 62 15.65 2.11 -7.68
CA ARG A 62 16.67 1.20 -8.24
C ARG A 62 18.01 1.90 -8.37
N GLU A 63 18.05 3.05 -9.02
CA GLU A 63 19.28 3.83 -9.26
C GLU A 63 19.94 4.29 -7.95
N LEU A 64 19.13 4.57 -6.92
CA LEU A 64 19.61 4.92 -5.57
C LEU A 64 20.06 3.71 -4.74
N GLY A 65 19.88 2.48 -5.23
CA GLY A 65 20.20 1.24 -4.51
C GLY A 65 19.31 0.98 -3.29
N ILE A 66 18.17 1.68 -3.17
CA ILE A 66 17.25 1.52 -2.04
C ILE A 66 16.53 0.18 -2.17
N THR A 67 16.12 -0.18 -3.39
CA THR A 67 15.45 -1.45 -3.64
C THR A 67 16.36 -2.64 -3.33
N ASP A 68 17.65 -2.57 -3.69
CA ASP A 68 18.60 -3.65 -3.41
C ASP A 68 18.81 -3.85 -1.90
N LYS A 69 18.85 -2.76 -1.12
CA LYS A 69 18.87 -2.83 0.35
C LYS A 69 17.59 -3.45 0.93
N ALA A 70 16.43 -3.11 0.35
CA ALA A 70 15.14 -3.60 0.81
C ALA A 70 14.99 -5.11 0.61
N VAL A 71 15.51 -5.67 -0.49
CA VAL A 71 15.35 -7.08 -0.85
C VAL A 71 16.51 -7.98 -0.41
N VAL A 72 17.48 -7.43 0.33
CA VAL A 72 18.68 -8.19 0.75
C VAL A 72 18.35 -9.51 1.46
N GLY A 73 17.26 -9.57 2.22
CA GLY A 73 16.82 -10.79 2.90
C GLY A 73 16.36 -11.90 1.94
N LEU A 74 15.83 -11.55 0.76
CA LEU A 74 15.50 -12.50 -0.32
C LEU A 74 16.76 -12.98 -1.02
N LEU A 75 17.64 -12.04 -1.41
CA LEU A 75 18.84 -12.33 -2.17
C LEU A 75 19.82 -13.21 -1.37
N ASP A 76 20.02 -12.91 -0.08
CA ASP A 76 20.85 -13.71 0.81
C ASP A 76 20.30 -15.14 1.03
N ALA A 77 18.99 -15.31 0.91
CA ALA A 77 18.34 -16.62 0.98
C ALA A 77 18.34 -17.38 -0.36
N GLY A 78 18.90 -16.80 -1.42
CA GLY A 78 19.00 -17.43 -2.75
C GLY A 78 17.67 -17.49 -3.51
N VAL A 79 16.71 -16.62 -3.20
CA VAL A 79 15.42 -16.56 -3.89
C VAL A 79 15.60 -15.90 -5.26
N ASP A 80 15.11 -16.56 -6.32
CA ASP A 80 15.08 -15.98 -7.66
C ASP A 80 14.13 -14.78 -7.71
N CYS A 81 14.60 -13.67 -8.28
CA CYS A 81 13.85 -12.42 -8.41
C CYS A 81 13.82 -11.93 -9.85
N ALA A 82 12.63 -11.56 -10.33
CA ALA A 82 12.44 -10.75 -11.53
C ALA A 82 12.16 -9.30 -11.12
N TRP A 83 12.38 -8.36 -12.04
CA TRP A 83 12.33 -6.94 -11.71
C TRP A 83 11.44 -6.19 -12.69
N PHE A 84 10.55 -5.36 -12.13
CA PHE A 84 9.78 -4.37 -12.87
C PHE A 84 9.92 -3.01 -12.18
N ASP A 85 10.70 -2.10 -12.76
CA ASP A 85 10.99 -0.76 -12.25
C ASP A 85 10.34 0.36 -13.06
N GLY A 86 9.34 0.00 -13.88
CA GLY A 86 8.63 0.90 -14.77
C GLY A 86 7.49 1.70 -14.13
N VAL A 87 7.33 1.68 -12.80
CA VAL A 87 6.23 2.40 -12.15
C VAL A 87 6.55 3.90 -12.08
N LEU A 88 5.57 4.72 -12.48
CA LEU A 88 5.60 6.18 -12.35
C LEU A 88 4.54 6.65 -11.34
N PRO A 89 4.63 7.89 -10.83
CA PRO A 89 3.56 8.47 -10.03
C PRO A 89 2.21 8.41 -10.75
N ASP A 90 1.14 8.06 -10.02
CA ASP A 90 -0.18 7.79 -10.58
C ASP A 90 -0.16 6.65 -11.63
N PRO A 91 -0.02 5.39 -11.22
CA PRO A 91 0.15 4.26 -12.15
C PRO A 91 -1.00 4.16 -13.14
N THR A 92 -0.67 3.86 -14.40
CA THR A 92 -1.66 3.70 -15.48
C THR A 92 -1.89 2.23 -15.82
N PHE A 93 -2.96 1.94 -16.55
CA PHE A 93 -3.23 0.58 -17.04
C PHE A 93 -2.08 0.03 -17.89
N GLU A 94 -1.44 0.87 -18.69
CA GLU A 94 -0.32 0.48 -19.56
C GLU A 94 0.91 0.04 -18.73
N GLN A 95 1.17 0.69 -17.59
CA GLN A 95 2.24 0.27 -16.68
C GLN A 95 1.91 -1.06 -16.00
N ILE A 96 0.64 -1.26 -15.62
CA ILE A 96 0.16 -2.52 -15.06
C ILE A 96 0.34 -3.67 -16.08
N GLU A 97 -0.05 -3.44 -17.33
CA GLU A 97 0.11 -4.41 -18.43
C GLU A 97 1.59 -4.74 -18.68
N ALA A 98 2.48 -3.74 -18.62
CA ALA A 98 3.92 -3.96 -18.74
C ALA A 98 4.48 -4.82 -17.59
N GLY A 99 4.09 -4.52 -16.34
CA GLY A 99 4.48 -5.32 -15.19
C GLY A 99 3.92 -6.74 -15.22
N LEU A 100 2.68 -6.91 -15.70
CA LEU A 100 2.06 -8.22 -15.92
C LEU A 100 2.81 -9.04 -16.97
N ALA A 101 3.27 -8.40 -18.05
CA ALA A 101 4.08 -9.07 -19.06
C ALA A 101 5.38 -9.65 -18.47
N VAL A 102 6.05 -8.90 -17.60
CA VAL A 102 7.23 -9.38 -16.87
C VAL A 102 6.86 -10.53 -15.94
N GLN A 103 5.79 -10.42 -15.15
CA GLN A 103 5.33 -11.47 -14.26
C GLN A 103 5.08 -12.78 -15.01
N LYS A 104 4.40 -12.73 -16.17
CA LYS A 104 4.06 -13.88 -16.99
C LYS A 104 5.31 -14.50 -17.65
N SER A 105 6.19 -13.68 -18.26
CA SER A 105 7.40 -14.15 -18.93
C SER A 105 8.39 -14.82 -17.96
N GLU A 106 8.49 -14.29 -16.75
CA GLU A 106 9.37 -14.79 -15.68
C GLU A 106 8.71 -15.86 -14.81
N ASN A 107 7.41 -16.12 -15.01
CA ASN A 107 6.63 -17.12 -14.25
C ASN A 107 6.72 -16.91 -12.72
N CYS A 108 6.62 -15.66 -12.28
CA CYS A 108 6.65 -15.30 -10.87
C CYS A 108 5.36 -15.77 -10.18
N ASP A 109 5.47 -16.26 -8.94
CA ASP A 109 4.33 -16.73 -8.15
C ASP A 109 4.07 -15.91 -6.89
N MET A 110 4.92 -14.92 -6.63
CA MET A 110 4.75 -13.91 -5.56
C MET A 110 5.16 -12.52 -6.05
N ILE A 111 4.62 -11.48 -5.40
CA ILE A 111 4.96 -10.08 -5.71
C ILE A 111 5.43 -9.39 -4.42
N LEU A 112 6.57 -8.70 -4.50
CA LEU A 112 7.05 -7.79 -3.48
C LEU A 112 7.09 -6.37 -4.05
N ALA A 113 6.25 -5.49 -3.50
CA ALA A 113 6.25 -4.07 -3.81
C ALA A 113 7.26 -3.33 -2.92
N VAL A 114 8.22 -2.64 -3.52
CA VAL A 114 9.19 -1.80 -2.81
C VAL A 114 9.07 -0.39 -3.34
N GLY A 115 8.41 0.51 -2.58
CA GLY A 115 8.18 1.88 -3.06
C GLY A 115 7.10 2.63 -2.30
N GLY A 116 6.63 3.72 -2.87
CA GLY A 116 5.49 4.48 -2.37
C GLY A 116 4.14 3.89 -2.79
N GLY A 117 3.04 4.60 -2.49
CA GLY A 117 1.68 4.17 -2.80
C GLY A 117 1.46 3.78 -4.25
N SER A 118 2.04 4.53 -5.22
CA SER A 118 1.93 4.21 -6.66
C SER A 118 2.51 2.84 -7.01
N VAL A 119 3.65 2.49 -6.41
CA VAL A 119 4.28 1.17 -6.61
C VAL A 119 3.41 0.07 -6.02
N MET A 120 2.90 0.27 -4.82
CA MET A 120 2.03 -0.71 -4.15
C MET A 120 0.72 -0.92 -4.91
N ASP A 121 0.10 0.16 -5.36
CA ASP A 121 -1.14 0.10 -6.13
C ASP A 121 -0.94 -0.63 -7.46
N CYS A 122 0.15 -0.34 -8.19
CA CYS A 122 0.52 -1.05 -9.40
C CYS A 122 0.71 -2.56 -9.13
N ALA A 123 1.47 -2.90 -8.08
CA ALA A 123 1.75 -4.29 -7.69
C ALA A 123 0.47 -5.06 -7.34
N LYS A 124 -0.46 -4.45 -6.61
CA LYS A 124 -1.75 -5.05 -6.27
C LYS A 124 -2.58 -5.40 -7.49
N ILE A 125 -2.61 -4.49 -8.48
CA ILE A 125 -3.38 -4.72 -9.71
C ILE A 125 -2.67 -5.75 -10.60
N ILE A 126 -1.33 -5.75 -10.69
CA ILE A 126 -0.57 -6.82 -11.37
C ILE A 126 -0.90 -8.18 -10.75
N ALA A 127 -0.94 -8.28 -9.40
CA ALA A 127 -1.28 -9.53 -8.72
C ALA A 127 -2.68 -10.04 -9.06
N ALA A 128 -3.65 -9.12 -9.20
CA ALA A 128 -5.02 -9.45 -9.63
C ALA A 128 -5.05 -9.91 -11.10
N CYS A 129 -4.36 -9.21 -12.00
CA CYS A 129 -4.29 -9.56 -13.42
C CYS A 129 -3.56 -10.88 -13.68
N ALA A 130 -2.63 -11.27 -12.81
CA ALA A 130 -1.84 -12.49 -12.99
C ALA A 130 -2.65 -13.78 -12.83
N THR A 131 -3.81 -13.71 -12.19
CA THR A 131 -4.67 -14.86 -11.87
C THR A 131 -6.05 -14.79 -12.53
N SER A 132 -6.24 -13.87 -13.47
CA SER A 132 -7.49 -13.70 -14.21
C SER A 132 -7.21 -13.31 -15.66
N ASP A 133 -8.12 -13.69 -16.55
CA ASP A 133 -8.12 -13.27 -17.95
C ASP A 133 -9.00 -12.03 -18.20
N GLU A 134 -9.66 -11.52 -17.14
CA GLU A 134 -10.49 -10.31 -17.22
C GLU A 134 -9.63 -9.06 -17.36
N SER A 135 -10.18 -8.03 -17.99
CA SER A 135 -9.53 -6.73 -18.06
C SER A 135 -9.52 -6.04 -16.69
N PRO A 136 -8.40 -5.46 -16.26
CA PRO A 136 -8.38 -4.67 -15.02
C PRO A 136 -9.37 -3.49 -15.05
N ARG A 137 -9.79 -3.04 -16.22
CA ARG A 137 -10.79 -1.99 -16.39
C ARG A 137 -12.19 -2.41 -15.89
N ASP A 138 -12.50 -3.71 -15.90
CA ASP A 138 -13.79 -4.25 -15.43
C ASP A 138 -13.88 -4.27 -13.89
N TRP A 139 -12.74 -4.18 -13.19
CA TRP A 139 -12.69 -4.18 -11.74
C TRP A 139 -12.73 -2.78 -11.11
N VAL A 140 -12.91 -1.74 -11.91
CA VAL A 140 -13.07 -0.38 -11.37
C VAL A 140 -14.30 -0.31 -10.47
N GLY A 141 -14.09 0.05 -9.21
CA GLY A 141 -15.10 0.16 -8.16
C GLY A 141 -14.76 -0.60 -6.89
N LEU A 142 -15.56 -0.39 -5.86
CA LEU A 142 -15.36 -1.01 -4.54
C LEU A 142 -15.80 -2.47 -4.54
N GLY A 143 -14.95 -3.38 -4.01
CA GLY A 143 -15.27 -4.80 -3.86
C GLY A 143 -15.39 -5.58 -5.18
N LYS A 144 -14.84 -5.05 -6.27
CA LYS A 144 -14.92 -5.68 -7.59
C LYS A 144 -13.87 -6.78 -7.80
N VAL A 145 -12.72 -6.67 -7.16
CA VAL A 145 -11.68 -7.70 -7.19
C VAL A 145 -12.07 -8.79 -6.18
N ASN A 146 -12.67 -9.89 -6.67
CA ASN A 146 -13.29 -10.93 -5.84
C ASN A 146 -12.78 -12.34 -6.12
N HIS A 147 -11.64 -12.46 -6.82
CA HIS A 147 -10.95 -13.73 -7.10
C HIS A 147 -9.64 -13.83 -6.28
N GLU A 148 -9.01 -14.97 -6.32
CA GLU A 148 -7.73 -15.18 -5.64
C GLU A 148 -6.61 -14.47 -6.42
N LEU A 149 -5.73 -13.77 -5.70
CA LEU A 149 -4.62 -13.02 -6.25
C LEU A 149 -3.31 -13.75 -5.95
N LEU A 150 -2.25 -13.44 -6.73
CA LEU A 150 -0.90 -13.80 -6.29
C LEU A 150 -0.62 -13.16 -4.92
N PRO A 151 0.10 -13.85 -4.02
CA PRO A 151 0.50 -13.29 -2.74
C PRO A 151 1.31 -12.00 -2.92
N ILE A 152 0.90 -10.95 -2.20
CA ILE A 152 1.50 -9.62 -2.25
C ILE A 152 2.18 -9.34 -0.91
N TYR A 153 3.38 -8.77 -0.98
CA TYR A 153 4.15 -8.26 0.15
C TYR A 153 4.55 -6.82 -0.14
N ALA A 154 4.74 -6.00 0.91
CA ALA A 154 5.01 -4.58 0.72
C ALA A 154 6.12 -4.05 1.63
N ILE A 155 6.98 -3.20 1.07
CA ILE A 155 7.99 -2.43 1.80
C ILE A 155 7.83 -0.96 1.39
N PRO A 156 7.11 -0.16 2.18
CA PRO A 156 6.95 1.26 1.90
C PRO A 156 8.26 2.02 2.02
N THR A 157 8.53 2.92 1.07
CA THR A 157 9.67 3.85 1.10
C THR A 157 9.22 5.30 1.31
N THR A 158 7.92 5.51 1.49
CA THR A 158 7.29 6.79 1.87
C THR A 158 6.35 6.57 3.05
N ALA A 159 6.17 7.59 3.87
CA ALA A 159 5.26 7.57 5.01
C ALA A 159 4.06 8.49 4.72
N GLY A 160 3.06 7.98 4.03
CA GLY A 160 1.92 8.79 3.59
C GLY A 160 0.65 7.98 3.33
N THR A 161 0.60 7.26 2.23
CA THR A 161 -0.62 6.64 1.71
C THR A 161 -1.17 5.50 2.55
N GLY A 162 -0.33 4.83 3.37
CA GLY A 162 -0.74 3.62 4.08
C GLY A 162 -1.16 2.45 3.16
N SER A 163 -0.80 2.51 1.86
CA SER A 163 -1.24 1.48 0.89
C SER A 163 -0.81 0.07 1.28
N GLU A 164 0.27 -0.09 2.03
CA GLU A 164 0.73 -1.36 2.59
C GLU A 164 -0.29 -2.01 3.56
N GLY A 165 -1.18 -1.21 4.14
CA GLY A 165 -2.24 -1.65 5.07
C GLY A 165 -3.65 -1.66 4.46
N THR A 166 -3.81 -1.40 3.15
CA THR A 166 -5.14 -1.28 2.53
C THR A 166 -5.43 -2.37 1.51
N ALA A 167 -6.72 -2.70 1.36
CA ALA A 167 -7.24 -3.64 0.35
C ALA A 167 -7.71 -2.93 -0.92
N GLY A 168 -7.14 -1.76 -1.22
CA GLY A 168 -7.48 -0.94 -2.38
C GLY A 168 -6.25 -0.51 -3.17
N ALA A 169 -6.47 -0.06 -4.38
CA ALA A 169 -5.47 0.53 -5.27
C ALA A 169 -6.10 1.62 -6.14
N VAL A 170 -5.32 2.62 -6.50
CA VAL A 170 -5.72 3.70 -7.41
C VAL A 170 -4.98 3.54 -8.72
N VAL A 171 -5.70 3.61 -9.83
CA VAL A 171 -5.15 3.58 -11.19
C VAL A 171 -5.64 4.79 -11.96
N LYS A 172 -4.80 5.31 -12.83
CA LYS A 172 -5.11 6.44 -13.71
C LYS A 172 -5.31 5.95 -15.13
N ASP A 173 -6.37 6.39 -15.75
CA ASP A 173 -6.54 6.22 -17.19
C ASP A 173 -5.69 7.26 -17.93
N ALA A 174 -4.77 6.81 -18.79
CA ALA A 174 -3.84 7.70 -19.48
C ALA A 174 -4.52 8.65 -20.46
N ALA A 175 -5.64 8.23 -21.08
CA ALA A 175 -6.38 9.02 -22.06
C ALA A 175 -7.27 10.07 -21.40
N THR A 176 -8.06 9.67 -20.40
CA THR A 176 -9.04 10.56 -19.75
C THR A 176 -8.46 11.33 -18.56
N LYS A 177 -7.29 10.91 -18.05
CA LYS A 177 -6.66 11.39 -16.81
C LYS A 177 -7.49 11.12 -15.54
N ALA A 178 -8.59 10.39 -15.67
CA ALA A 178 -9.43 10.02 -14.54
C ALA A 178 -8.70 9.01 -13.62
N LYS A 179 -8.79 9.23 -12.31
CA LYS A 179 -8.36 8.27 -11.30
C LYS A 179 -9.53 7.37 -10.93
N SER A 180 -9.29 6.08 -10.88
CA SER A 180 -10.26 5.06 -10.52
C SER A 180 -9.76 4.24 -9.35
N VAL A 181 -10.67 3.87 -8.44
CA VAL A 181 -10.36 3.01 -7.31
C VAL A 181 -10.76 1.58 -7.65
N MET A 182 -9.91 0.64 -7.32
CA MET A 182 -10.19 -0.79 -7.31
C MET A 182 -10.04 -1.31 -5.90
N SER A 183 -10.89 -2.22 -5.46
CA SER A 183 -10.70 -2.87 -4.16
C SER A 183 -11.23 -4.29 -4.12
N GLY A 184 -10.62 -5.08 -3.23
CA GLY A 184 -11.03 -6.45 -2.94
C GLY A 184 -10.16 -7.07 -1.85
N ASN A 185 -10.70 -8.04 -1.13
CA ASN A 185 -10.05 -8.62 0.06
C ASN A 185 -8.66 -9.21 -0.21
N GLY A 186 -8.42 -9.72 -1.43
CA GLY A 186 -7.12 -10.27 -1.84
C GLY A 186 -6.04 -9.22 -2.09
N MET A 187 -6.40 -7.94 -2.21
CA MET A 187 -5.47 -6.83 -2.50
C MET A 187 -4.71 -6.34 -1.26
N LEU A 188 -5.12 -6.74 -0.05
CA LEU A 188 -4.33 -6.45 1.14
C LEU A 188 -3.05 -7.28 1.13
N PRO A 189 -1.85 -6.67 1.25
CA PRO A 189 -0.61 -7.42 1.36
C PRO A 189 -0.65 -8.44 2.49
N LYS A 190 -0.08 -9.62 2.28
CA LYS A 190 -0.01 -10.69 3.32
C LYS A 190 0.86 -10.27 4.48
N ALA A 191 1.95 -9.55 4.18
CA ALA A 191 2.78 -8.91 5.18
C ALA A 191 3.44 -7.66 4.62
N THR A 192 3.82 -6.75 5.53
CA THR A 192 4.58 -5.53 5.21
C THR A 192 5.78 -5.37 6.11
N ALA A 193 6.80 -4.61 5.66
CA ALA A 193 7.91 -4.20 6.50
C ALA A 193 8.01 -2.67 6.56
N LEU A 194 7.79 -2.12 7.75
CA LEU A 194 7.91 -0.69 8.04
C LEU A 194 9.36 -0.38 8.44
N ASP A 195 10.26 -0.40 7.46
CA ASP A 195 11.71 -0.17 7.64
C ASP A 195 12.07 1.28 7.32
N ALA A 196 12.01 2.12 8.33
CA ALA A 196 12.27 3.55 8.19
C ALA A 196 13.72 3.88 7.77
N SER A 197 14.65 2.94 7.88
CA SER A 197 16.02 3.14 7.38
C SER A 197 16.08 3.32 5.86
N LEU A 198 15.10 2.78 5.13
CA LEU A 198 14.95 2.96 3.69
C LEU A 198 14.41 4.35 3.30
N MET A 199 13.92 5.12 4.28
CA MET A 199 13.32 6.46 4.08
C MET A 199 14.31 7.60 4.44
N LEU A 200 15.53 7.30 4.92
CA LEU A 200 16.47 8.32 5.41
C LEU A 200 16.93 9.32 4.35
N GLY A 201 16.92 8.95 3.08
CA GLY A 201 17.28 9.86 1.99
C GLY A 201 16.10 10.58 1.33
N LEU A 202 14.88 10.42 1.86
CA LEU A 202 13.69 10.99 1.24
C LEU A 202 13.73 12.53 1.26
N PRO A 203 13.59 13.19 0.07
CA PRO A 203 13.62 14.65 -0.01
C PRO A 203 12.60 15.35 0.89
N PRO A 204 12.94 16.53 1.46
CA PRO A 204 12.02 17.24 2.38
C PRO A 204 10.65 17.52 1.79
N HIS A 205 10.56 17.91 0.52
CA HIS A 205 9.28 18.20 -0.12
C HIS A 205 8.39 16.95 -0.26
N ILE A 206 8.97 15.77 -0.49
CA ILE A 206 8.23 14.51 -0.50
C ILE A 206 7.83 14.13 0.93
N THR A 207 8.74 14.30 1.91
CA THR A 207 8.44 14.08 3.33
C THR A 207 7.23 14.91 3.78
N ALA A 208 7.19 16.21 3.40
CA ALA A 208 6.07 17.09 3.74
C ALA A 208 4.77 16.63 3.06
N ALA A 209 4.81 16.39 1.74
CA ALA A 209 3.63 16.00 0.97
C ALA A 209 3.02 14.69 1.50
N THR A 210 3.85 13.65 1.70
CA THR A 210 3.37 12.36 2.20
C THR A 210 2.97 12.42 3.66
N GLY A 211 3.66 13.20 4.49
CA GLY A 211 3.29 13.37 5.89
C GLY A 211 1.95 14.10 6.09
N ILE A 212 1.63 15.08 5.25
CA ILE A 212 0.31 15.73 5.25
C ILE A 212 -0.76 14.78 4.70
N ASP A 213 -0.43 13.93 3.75
CA ASP A 213 -1.32 12.86 3.26
C ASP A 213 -1.69 11.89 4.40
N ALA A 214 -0.70 11.40 5.16
CA ALA A 214 -0.95 10.60 6.36
C ALA A 214 -1.83 11.33 7.39
N LEU A 215 -1.60 12.63 7.63
CA LEU A 215 -2.44 13.43 8.52
C LEU A 215 -3.88 13.50 8.02
N THR A 216 -4.08 13.69 6.72
CA THR A 216 -5.40 13.76 6.09
C THR A 216 -6.15 12.46 6.28
N HIS A 217 -5.52 11.31 5.97
CA HIS A 217 -6.11 9.99 6.16
C HIS A 217 -6.46 9.72 7.63
N ALA A 218 -5.56 10.04 8.58
CA ALA A 218 -5.81 9.86 10.01
C ALA A 218 -6.98 10.72 10.50
N ILE A 219 -7.11 11.96 10.02
CA ILE A 219 -8.25 12.84 10.35
C ILE A 219 -9.54 12.28 9.73
N GLU A 220 -9.51 11.87 8.46
CA GLU A 220 -10.68 11.28 7.79
C GLU A 220 -11.15 10.00 8.48
N ALA A 221 -10.23 9.12 8.91
CA ALA A 221 -10.57 7.95 9.71
C ALA A 221 -11.20 8.35 11.05
N TYR A 222 -10.67 9.37 11.74
CA TYR A 222 -11.17 9.83 13.04
C TYR A 222 -12.57 10.47 12.94
N ILE A 223 -12.83 11.29 11.92
CA ILE A 223 -14.13 11.98 11.74
C ILE A 223 -15.14 11.14 10.95
N GLY A 224 -14.71 10.02 10.38
CA GLY A 224 -15.55 9.15 9.56
C GLY A 224 -16.78 8.64 10.30
N VAL A 225 -17.98 8.82 9.70
CA VAL A 225 -19.26 8.48 10.36
C VAL A 225 -19.52 6.98 10.52
N TRP A 226 -18.80 6.16 9.80
CA TRP A 226 -18.88 4.68 9.89
C TRP A 226 -17.83 4.06 10.80
N GLU A 227 -16.75 4.80 11.11
CA GLU A 227 -15.68 4.28 11.94
C GLU A 227 -16.07 4.28 13.42
N ARG A 228 -15.78 3.20 14.12
CA ARG A 228 -15.96 3.07 15.57
C ARG A 228 -14.99 2.04 16.14
N GLY A 229 -14.72 2.15 17.44
CA GLY A 229 -13.84 1.22 18.16
C GLY A 229 -12.37 1.47 17.87
N SER A 230 -11.61 0.40 17.57
CA SER A 230 -10.16 0.48 17.39
C SER A 230 -9.73 1.44 16.28
N ARG A 231 -10.46 1.52 15.19
CA ARG A 231 -10.12 2.41 14.05
C ARG A 231 -10.17 3.90 14.39
N LEU A 232 -11.08 4.32 15.28
CA LEU A 232 -11.06 5.70 15.81
C LEU A 232 -9.79 5.97 16.63
N GLU A 233 -9.36 4.97 17.41
CA GLU A 233 -8.13 5.06 18.18
C GLU A 233 -6.91 5.05 17.25
N ASP A 234 -6.90 4.24 16.20
CA ASP A 234 -5.84 4.22 15.19
C ASP A 234 -5.70 5.59 14.52
N GLY A 235 -6.81 6.20 14.06
CA GLY A 235 -6.80 7.56 13.50
C GLY A 235 -6.28 8.60 14.51
N ARG A 236 -6.68 8.51 15.79
CA ARG A 236 -6.16 9.40 16.85
C ARG A 236 -4.65 9.22 17.07
N ILE A 237 -4.17 7.99 17.05
CA ILE A 237 -2.74 7.67 17.16
C ILE A 237 -2.00 8.24 15.93
N GLY A 238 -2.52 8.03 14.72
CA GLY A 238 -1.95 8.57 13.49
C GLY A 238 -1.78 10.09 13.54
N VAL A 239 -2.84 10.84 13.91
CA VAL A 239 -2.76 12.30 14.07
C VAL A 239 -1.67 12.69 15.08
N LYS A 240 -1.65 12.06 16.26
CA LYS A 240 -0.65 12.34 17.29
C LYS A 240 0.77 12.13 16.78
N LEU A 241 1.04 11.00 16.12
CA LEU A 241 2.36 10.67 15.60
C LEU A 241 2.82 11.66 14.51
N VAL A 242 1.91 12.10 13.63
CA VAL A 242 2.26 13.12 12.63
C VAL A 242 2.70 14.43 13.32
N PHE A 243 1.95 14.93 14.30
CA PHE A 243 2.31 16.15 15.02
C PHE A 243 3.63 16.01 15.81
N GLU A 244 3.94 14.84 16.33
CA GLU A 244 5.18 14.58 17.06
C GLU A 244 6.41 14.46 16.16
N HIS A 245 6.25 13.97 14.93
CA HIS A 245 7.39 13.51 14.12
C HIS A 245 7.58 14.23 12.79
N LEU A 246 6.52 14.76 12.14
CA LEU A 246 6.63 15.29 10.78
C LEU A 246 7.63 16.44 10.65
N VAL A 247 7.59 17.41 11.57
CA VAL A 247 8.50 18.57 11.53
C VAL A 247 9.94 18.13 11.66
N ASN A 248 10.22 17.17 12.55
CA ASN A 248 11.57 16.65 12.75
C ASN A 248 12.04 15.84 11.53
N ALA A 249 11.18 14.99 10.95
CA ALA A 249 11.49 14.23 9.74
C ALA A 249 11.73 15.13 8.52
N TYR A 250 11.04 16.28 8.44
CA TYR A 250 11.22 17.29 7.40
C TYR A 250 12.53 18.06 7.57
N SER A 251 12.83 18.51 8.79
CA SER A 251 13.99 19.35 9.10
C SER A 251 15.31 18.58 9.09
N ASP A 252 15.26 17.31 9.51
CA ASP A 252 16.38 16.39 9.52
C ASP A 252 15.96 15.03 8.94
N GLY A 253 16.17 14.87 7.64
CA GLY A 253 15.84 13.65 6.91
C GLY A 253 16.62 12.40 7.38
N SER A 254 17.70 12.58 8.15
CA SER A 254 18.50 11.49 8.72
C SER A 254 18.01 11.05 10.12
N ASN A 255 17.04 11.74 10.70
CA ASN A 255 16.46 11.42 11.99
C ASN A 255 15.61 10.14 11.92
N LEU A 256 16.26 9.01 12.20
CA LEU A 256 15.61 7.69 12.13
C LEU A 256 14.34 7.60 13.00
N ARG A 257 14.41 8.12 14.24
CA ARG A 257 13.26 8.09 15.16
C ARG A 257 12.06 8.85 14.59
N ALA A 258 12.31 10.01 13.95
CA ALA A 258 11.24 10.76 13.31
C ALA A 258 10.67 10.02 12.08
N ARG A 259 11.53 9.35 11.29
CA ARG A 259 11.11 8.51 10.17
C ARG A 259 10.28 7.30 10.62
N GLU A 260 10.68 6.63 11.70
CA GLU A 260 9.93 5.51 12.31
C GLU A 260 8.54 5.99 12.79
N GLY A 261 8.50 7.14 13.48
CA GLY A 261 7.24 7.74 13.90
C GLY A 261 6.31 8.06 12.74
N MET A 262 6.85 8.60 11.64
CA MET A 262 6.05 8.87 10.43
C MET A 262 5.60 7.61 9.70
N ALA A 263 6.44 6.55 9.62
CA ALA A 263 6.05 5.27 9.05
C ALA A 263 4.87 4.64 9.82
N MET A 264 4.94 4.68 11.15
CA MET A 264 3.85 4.23 12.01
C MET A 264 2.60 5.12 11.86
N ALA A 265 2.77 6.45 11.74
CA ALA A 265 1.64 7.36 11.51
C ALA A 265 0.87 7.02 10.24
N ALA A 266 1.58 6.77 9.13
CA ALA A 266 0.98 6.38 7.85
C ALA A 266 0.28 5.01 7.92
N TYR A 267 0.82 4.08 8.70
CA TYR A 267 0.24 2.75 8.88
C TYR A 267 -1.03 2.76 9.74
N TYR A 268 -1.14 3.67 10.72
CA TYR A 268 -2.34 3.86 11.55
C TYR A 268 -3.40 4.76 10.89
N ALA A 269 -3.05 5.48 9.84
CA ALA A 269 -3.94 6.39 9.13
C ALA A 269 -4.84 5.66 8.13
#